data_5c9c4b012a48a45466a9966c847e30db
#
_entry.id   5c9c4b012a48a45466a9966c847e30db
#
_cell.length_a   1.000
_cell.length_b   1.000
_cell.length_c   1.000
_cell.angle_alpha   90.00
_cell.angle_beta   90.00
_cell.angle_gamma   90.00
#
_symmetry.space_group_name_H-M   'P 1'
#
loop_
_entity.id
_entity.type
_entity.pdbx_description
1 polymer ?
#
loop_
_entity_poly.entity_id
_entity_poly.type
_entity_poly.pdbx_seq_one_letter_code
_entity_poly.pdbx_strand_id
1 'polypeptide(L)'
;MPLLKAAGGGAIVNISSVAGRFGYPLRAPYAASKWGVVGLSHTLAAELGPFGIRSNAVLPGPVAGPRIDAVIRAKAEARGVDFDTMQASYLEMSALGEFVAPEDVANLVVYLISDAGRLVSGQAIGVDADTIFIR
;
A
#
# COMPACT_ATOMS: atom_id res chain seq x y z
N MET A 1 7.24 7.76 -19.41
CA MET A 1 7.22 9.21 -19.10
C MET A 1 7.05 10.11 -20.32
N PRO A 2 7.61 9.81 -21.53
CA PRO A 2 7.40 10.70 -22.70
C PRO A 2 5.93 10.94 -23.04
N LEU A 3 5.09 9.90 -22.98
CA LEU A 3 3.67 10.01 -23.30
C LEU A 3 2.90 10.93 -22.34
N LEU A 4 3.18 10.86 -21.03
CA LEU A 4 2.54 11.75 -20.05
C LEU A 4 2.95 13.21 -20.25
N LYS A 5 4.24 13.44 -20.58
CA LYS A 5 4.72 14.78 -20.89
C LYS A 5 4.05 15.33 -22.17
N ALA A 6 3.95 14.51 -23.21
CA ALA A 6 3.28 14.88 -24.44
C ALA A 6 1.77 15.15 -24.25
N ALA A 7 1.12 14.48 -23.30
CA ALA A 7 -0.28 14.71 -22.93
C ALA A 7 -0.48 15.97 -22.06
N GLY A 8 0.60 16.66 -21.66
CA GLY A 8 0.52 17.87 -20.85
C GLY A 8 0.31 17.62 -19.36
N GLY A 9 0.46 16.38 -18.88
CA GLY A 9 0.31 16.04 -17.47
C GLY A 9 -0.23 14.64 -17.25
N GLY A 10 -0.53 14.32 -15.97
CA GLY A 10 -1.09 13.04 -15.60
C GLY A 10 -0.85 12.66 -14.14
N ALA A 11 -1.17 11.42 -13.80
CA ALA A 11 -0.95 10.88 -12.47
C ALA A 11 -0.32 9.48 -12.55
N ILE A 12 0.62 9.23 -11.65
CA ILE A 12 1.25 7.93 -11.40
C ILE A 12 0.85 7.51 -10.00
N VAL A 13 0.30 6.31 -9.85
CA VAL A 13 0.00 5.71 -8.56
C VAL A 13 0.75 4.39 -8.47
N ASN A 14 1.66 4.30 -7.52
CA ASN A 14 2.43 3.10 -7.25
C ASN A 14 1.85 2.37 -6.04
N ILE A 15 1.63 1.06 -6.15
CA ILE A 15 1.12 0.27 -5.04
C ILE A 15 2.30 -0.30 -4.23
N SER A 16 2.52 0.27 -3.04
CA SER A 16 3.48 -0.22 -2.08
C SER A 16 2.82 -1.19 -1.08
N SER A 17 2.96 -0.97 0.19
CA SER A 17 2.39 -1.72 1.32
C SER A 17 2.67 -0.95 2.60
N VAL A 18 1.99 -1.25 3.69
CA VAL A 18 2.41 -0.83 5.05
C VAL A 18 3.85 -1.27 5.37
N ALA A 19 4.36 -2.33 4.74
CA ALA A 19 5.76 -2.72 4.80
C ALA A 19 6.74 -1.69 4.17
N GLY A 20 6.24 -0.69 3.47
CA GLY A 20 7.00 0.49 3.02
C GLY A 20 7.02 1.63 4.03
N ARG A 21 6.46 1.43 5.23
CA ARG A 21 6.43 2.37 6.36
C ARG A 21 6.90 1.75 7.67
N PHE A 22 6.65 0.45 7.85
CA PHE A 22 7.05 -0.32 9.03
C PHE A 22 8.14 -1.33 8.71
N GLY A 23 8.94 -1.71 9.74
CA GLY A 23 9.76 -2.91 9.66
C GLY A 23 8.88 -4.17 9.53
N TYR A 24 9.34 -5.16 8.75
CA TYR A 24 8.61 -6.42 8.58
C TYR A 24 9.54 -7.60 8.90
N PRO A 25 9.47 -8.15 10.13
CA PRO A 25 10.32 -9.26 10.54
C PRO A 25 10.22 -10.44 9.57
N LEU A 26 11.36 -11.09 9.31
CA LEU A 26 11.51 -12.24 8.41
C LEU A 26 11.16 -11.97 6.94
N ARG A 27 10.97 -10.70 6.55
CA ARG A 27 10.64 -10.28 5.18
C ARG A 27 11.47 -9.08 4.70
N ALA A 28 12.74 -9.02 5.08
CA ALA A 28 13.62 -7.90 4.73
C ALA A 28 13.66 -7.57 3.22
N PRO A 29 13.78 -8.52 2.27
CA PRO A 29 13.75 -8.18 0.84
C PRO A 29 12.43 -7.57 0.39
N TYR A 30 11.30 -8.05 0.92
CA TYR A 30 9.98 -7.48 0.63
C TYR A 30 9.87 -6.06 1.20
N ALA A 31 10.22 -5.85 2.46
CA ALA A 31 10.21 -4.53 3.08
C ALA A 31 11.09 -3.55 2.28
N ALA A 32 12.34 -3.93 1.96
CA ALA A 32 13.24 -3.11 1.16
C ALA A 32 12.63 -2.72 -0.19
N SER A 33 11.99 -3.66 -0.90
CA SER A 33 11.32 -3.37 -2.16
C SER A 33 10.17 -2.37 -2.00
N LYS A 34 9.39 -2.47 -0.92
CA LYS A 34 8.23 -1.60 -0.68
C LYS A 34 8.64 -0.20 -0.21
N TRP A 35 9.70 -0.08 0.59
CA TRP A 35 10.33 1.21 0.89
C TRP A 35 10.92 1.84 -0.38
N GLY A 36 11.53 1.06 -1.28
CA GLY A 36 12.03 1.53 -2.57
C GLY A 36 10.93 2.12 -3.44
N VAL A 37 9.73 1.51 -3.46
CA VAL A 37 8.56 2.06 -4.19
C VAL A 37 8.12 3.41 -3.63
N VAL A 38 8.16 3.61 -2.31
CA VAL A 38 7.85 4.90 -1.68
C VAL A 38 8.87 5.96 -2.10
N GLY A 39 10.18 5.64 -1.97
CA GLY A 39 11.25 6.54 -2.39
C GLY A 39 11.17 6.90 -3.88
N LEU A 40 10.90 5.92 -4.75
CA LEU A 40 10.68 6.13 -6.17
C LEU A 40 9.52 7.10 -6.42
N SER A 41 8.39 6.92 -5.73
CA SER A 41 7.19 7.75 -5.91
C SER A 41 7.46 9.20 -5.54
N HIS A 42 8.19 9.45 -4.44
CA HIS A 42 8.60 10.80 -4.02
C HIS A 42 9.55 11.45 -5.04
N THR A 43 10.53 10.69 -5.53
CA THR A 43 11.48 11.16 -6.54
C THR A 43 10.76 11.54 -7.83
N LEU A 44 9.89 10.67 -8.33
CA LEU A 44 9.09 10.94 -9.54
C LEU A 44 8.18 12.17 -9.37
N ALA A 45 7.61 12.38 -8.19
CA ALA A 45 6.81 13.57 -7.92
C ALA A 45 7.63 14.86 -8.07
N ALA A 46 8.85 14.88 -7.53
CA ALA A 46 9.75 16.03 -7.65
C ALA A 46 10.23 16.26 -9.09
N GLU A 47 10.66 15.19 -9.78
CA GLU A 47 11.20 15.27 -11.13
C GLU A 47 10.15 15.61 -12.20
N LEU A 48 8.91 15.13 -12.01
CA LEU A 48 7.86 15.22 -13.02
C LEU A 48 6.84 16.32 -12.74
N GLY A 49 6.84 16.90 -11.54
CA GLY A 49 5.98 18.01 -11.17
C GLY A 49 6.01 19.19 -12.13
N PRO A 50 7.19 19.65 -12.60
CA PRO A 50 7.28 20.72 -13.62
C PRO A 50 6.57 20.43 -14.95
N PHE A 51 6.22 19.16 -15.20
CA PHE A 51 5.48 18.74 -16.40
C PHE A 51 3.99 18.44 -16.11
N GLY A 52 3.48 18.87 -14.95
CA GLY A 52 2.08 18.61 -14.55
C GLY A 52 1.80 17.15 -14.23
N ILE A 53 2.82 16.32 -13.95
CA ILE A 53 2.66 14.91 -13.65
C ILE A 53 2.82 14.71 -12.14
N ARG A 54 1.80 14.15 -11.50
CA ARG A 54 1.78 13.81 -10.08
C ARG A 54 2.24 12.36 -9.87
N SER A 55 2.84 12.07 -8.72
CA SER A 55 3.21 10.70 -8.36
C SER A 55 2.96 10.47 -6.87
N ASN A 56 2.24 9.40 -6.53
CA ASN A 56 1.93 9.02 -5.17
C ASN A 56 2.13 7.50 -4.96
N ALA A 57 2.39 7.10 -3.73
CA ALA A 57 2.40 5.72 -3.30
C ALA A 57 1.16 5.43 -2.44
N VAL A 58 0.46 4.33 -2.72
CA VAL A 58 -0.60 3.78 -1.87
C VAL A 58 -0.01 2.63 -1.08
N LEU A 59 -0.26 2.60 0.23
CA LEU A 59 0.26 1.62 1.17
C LEU A 59 -0.91 0.80 1.77
N PRO A 60 -1.36 -0.26 1.09
CA PRO A 60 -2.40 -1.12 1.65
C PRO A 60 -1.90 -1.88 2.88
N GLY A 61 -2.78 -2.06 3.85
CA GLY A 61 -2.67 -3.05 4.91
C GLY A 61 -2.95 -4.47 4.42
N PRO A 62 -3.29 -5.40 5.32
CA PRO A 62 -3.78 -6.71 4.93
C PRO A 62 -5.10 -6.58 4.13
N VAL A 63 -5.05 -6.90 2.84
CA VAL A 63 -6.21 -6.82 1.95
C VAL A 63 -6.95 -8.15 1.97
N ALA A 64 -8.27 -8.12 2.21
CA ALA A 64 -9.14 -9.30 2.22
C ALA A 64 -9.08 -10.05 0.87
N GLY A 65 -9.18 -11.36 0.93
CA GLY A 65 -9.23 -12.23 -0.24
C GLY A 65 -8.30 -13.45 -0.17
N PRO A 66 -8.30 -14.28 -1.21
CA PRO A 66 -7.66 -15.59 -1.18
C PRO A 66 -6.16 -15.56 -0.85
N ARG A 67 -5.49 -14.45 -1.18
CA ARG A 67 -4.04 -14.33 -0.92
C ARG A 67 -3.73 -14.19 0.57
N ILE A 68 -4.48 -13.34 1.30
CA ILE A 68 -4.26 -13.19 2.73
C ILE A 68 -4.71 -14.45 3.49
N ASP A 69 -5.79 -15.08 3.06
CA ASP A 69 -6.28 -16.34 3.64
C ASP A 69 -5.23 -17.44 3.52
N ALA A 70 -4.57 -17.56 2.37
CA ALA A 70 -3.48 -18.52 2.17
C ALA A 70 -2.28 -18.22 3.09
N VAL A 71 -1.94 -16.96 3.30
CA VAL A 71 -0.85 -16.55 4.22
C VAL A 71 -1.21 -16.86 5.66
N ILE A 72 -2.45 -16.58 6.08
CA ILE A 72 -2.95 -16.85 7.42
C ILE A 72 -2.94 -18.37 7.66
N ARG A 73 -3.44 -19.17 6.72
CA ARG A 73 -3.48 -20.63 6.80
C ARG A 73 -2.08 -21.23 6.96
N ALA A 74 -1.13 -20.80 6.13
CA ALA A 74 0.25 -21.28 6.21
C ALA A 74 0.92 -20.92 7.55
N LYS A 75 0.62 -19.73 8.10
CA LYS A 75 1.15 -19.32 9.41
C LYS A 75 0.47 -20.05 10.57
N ALA A 76 -0.84 -20.32 10.47
CA ALA A 76 -1.58 -21.11 11.43
C ALA A 76 -0.98 -22.52 11.55
N GLU A 77 -0.78 -23.17 10.42
CA GLU A 77 -0.13 -24.49 10.35
C GLU A 77 1.28 -24.47 10.96
N ALA A 78 2.12 -23.49 10.57
CA ALA A 78 3.49 -23.36 11.08
C ALA A 78 3.56 -23.09 12.59
N ARG A 79 2.52 -22.52 13.20
CA ARG A 79 2.44 -22.22 14.65
C ARG A 79 1.61 -23.23 15.43
N GLY A 80 0.99 -24.20 14.77
CA GLY A 80 0.14 -25.20 15.41
C GLY A 80 -1.14 -24.61 16.04
N VAL A 81 -1.72 -23.57 15.44
CA VAL A 81 -2.99 -22.94 15.86
C VAL A 81 -4.01 -23.04 14.74
N ASP A 82 -5.30 -22.85 15.07
CA ASP A 82 -6.36 -22.81 14.06
C ASP A 82 -6.34 -21.52 13.23
N PHE A 83 -7.08 -21.53 12.12
CA PHE A 83 -7.18 -20.39 11.20
C PHE A 83 -7.75 -19.14 11.87
N ASP A 84 -8.81 -19.30 12.68
CA ASP A 84 -9.52 -18.18 13.30
C ASP A 84 -8.64 -17.48 14.33
N THR A 85 -7.91 -18.24 15.13
CA THR A 85 -6.90 -17.71 16.07
C THR A 85 -5.82 -16.91 15.33
N MET A 86 -5.32 -17.45 14.22
CA MET A 86 -4.32 -16.74 13.42
C MET A 86 -4.90 -15.51 12.74
N GLN A 87 -6.13 -15.57 12.22
CA GLN A 87 -6.84 -14.44 11.63
C GLN A 87 -7.05 -13.32 12.64
N ALA A 88 -7.49 -13.64 13.84
CA ALA A 88 -7.65 -12.66 14.92
C ALA A 88 -6.34 -11.91 15.20
N SER A 89 -5.19 -12.62 15.20
CA SER A 89 -3.89 -11.98 15.37
C SER A 89 -3.50 -11.01 14.25
N TYR A 90 -4.06 -11.19 13.05
CA TYR A 90 -3.90 -10.24 11.95
C TYR A 90 -4.78 -9.01 12.12
N LEU A 91 -6.00 -9.18 12.60
CA LEU A 91 -6.93 -8.07 12.88
C LEU A 91 -6.42 -7.17 14.00
N GLU A 92 -5.76 -7.75 15.01
CA GLU A 92 -5.10 -6.99 16.10
C GLU A 92 -3.96 -6.08 15.62
N MET A 93 -3.44 -6.27 14.39
CA MET A 93 -2.39 -5.41 13.85
C MET A 93 -2.91 -4.04 13.42
N SER A 94 -4.22 -3.84 13.35
CA SER A 94 -4.83 -2.57 12.98
C SER A 94 -5.79 -2.07 14.05
N ALA A 95 -5.89 -0.75 14.20
CA ALA A 95 -6.75 -0.14 15.23
C ALA A 95 -8.24 -0.34 14.93
N LEU A 96 -8.63 -0.41 13.65
CA LEU A 96 -10.02 -0.67 13.27
C LEU A 96 -10.41 -2.14 13.36
N GLY A 97 -9.43 -3.05 13.51
CA GLY A 97 -9.69 -4.49 13.61
C GLY A 97 -10.29 -5.11 12.35
N GLU A 98 -10.00 -4.54 11.18
CA GLU A 98 -10.57 -4.97 9.90
C GLU A 98 -9.49 -5.24 8.85
N PHE A 99 -9.79 -6.13 7.91
CA PHE A 99 -9.06 -6.22 6.66
C PHE A 99 -9.53 -5.13 5.69
N VAL A 100 -8.59 -4.61 4.91
CA VAL A 100 -8.90 -3.67 3.83
C VAL A 100 -9.63 -4.39 2.70
N ALA A 101 -10.74 -3.85 2.21
CA ALA A 101 -11.35 -4.37 1.01
C ALA A 101 -10.54 -3.93 -0.24
N PRO A 102 -10.48 -4.75 -1.30
CA PRO A 102 -9.85 -4.34 -2.56
C PRO A 102 -10.42 -3.03 -3.11
N GLU A 103 -11.71 -2.80 -2.89
CA GLU A 103 -12.44 -1.60 -3.29
C GLU A 103 -11.95 -0.34 -2.57
N ASP A 104 -11.52 -0.44 -1.32
CA ASP A 104 -10.99 0.70 -0.56
C ASP A 104 -9.69 1.20 -1.21
N VAL A 105 -8.84 0.27 -1.64
CA VAL A 105 -7.61 0.60 -2.37
C VAL A 105 -7.95 1.23 -3.73
N ALA A 106 -8.90 0.66 -4.46
CA ALA A 106 -9.34 1.18 -5.75
C ALA A 106 -9.93 2.59 -5.64
N ASN A 107 -10.75 2.84 -4.62
CA ASN A 107 -11.36 4.15 -4.36
C ASN A 107 -10.30 5.24 -4.14
N LEU A 108 -9.26 4.95 -3.35
CA LEU A 108 -8.14 5.89 -3.19
C LEU A 108 -7.39 6.12 -4.51
N VAL A 109 -7.14 5.07 -5.29
CA VAL A 109 -6.50 5.21 -6.61
C VAL A 109 -7.33 6.11 -7.52
N VAL A 110 -8.65 5.90 -7.60
CA VAL A 110 -9.57 6.74 -8.39
C VAL A 110 -9.51 8.20 -7.92
N TYR A 111 -9.54 8.44 -6.61
CA TYR A 111 -9.37 9.79 -6.06
C TYR A 111 -8.05 10.42 -6.52
N LEU A 112 -6.93 9.71 -6.38
CA LEU A 112 -5.61 10.21 -6.70
C LEU A 112 -5.41 10.53 -8.19
N ILE A 113 -6.08 9.82 -9.09
CA ILE A 113 -5.98 10.08 -10.54
C ILE A 113 -7.00 11.12 -11.05
N SER A 114 -8.04 11.42 -10.26
CA SER A 114 -9.09 12.38 -10.61
C SER A 114 -8.68 13.84 -10.34
N ASP A 115 -9.52 14.78 -10.76
CA ASP A 115 -9.38 16.21 -10.48
C ASP A 115 -9.51 16.52 -8.98
N ALA A 116 -10.23 15.71 -8.21
CA ALA A 116 -10.32 15.87 -6.75
C ALA A 116 -8.94 15.72 -6.08
N GLY A 117 -8.05 14.88 -6.64
CA GLY A 117 -6.68 14.69 -6.18
C GLY A 117 -5.64 15.60 -6.85
N ARG A 118 -6.04 16.64 -7.59
CA ARG A 118 -5.14 17.44 -8.45
C ARG A 118 -3.94 18.09 -7.74
N LEU A 119 -4.00 18.31 -6.45
CA LEU A 119 -2.92 18.87 -5.64
C LEU A 119 -2.24 17.84 -4.72
N VAL A 120 -2.62 16.56 -4.84
CA VAL A 120 -1.99 15.48 -4.09
C VAL A 120 -0.87 14.86 -4.93
N SER A 121 0.37 15.13 -4.53
CA SER A 121 1.57 14.61 -5.19
C SER A 121 2.68 14.42 -4.16
N GLY A 122 3.55 13.45 -4.38
CA GLY A 122 4.65 13.12 -3.47
C GLY A 122 4.18 12.53 -2.13
N GLN A 123 3.03 11.87 -2.09
CA GLN A 123 2.49 11.33 -0.85
C GLN A 123 2.63 9.80 -0.80
N ALA A 124 2.78 9.28 0.43
CA ALA A 124 2.69 7.87 0.76
C ALA A 124 1.47 7.68 1.69
N ILE A 125 0.37 7.20 1.12
CA ILE A 125 -0.95 7.20 1.78
C ILE A 125 -1.35 5.77 2.14
N GLY A 126 -1.62 5.53 3.44
CA GLY A 126 -2.14 4.26 3.95
C GLY A 126 -3.61 4.07 3.60
N VAL A 127 -3.96 2.85 3.21
CA VAL A 127 -5.31 2.28 3.24
C VAL A 127 -5.17 0.98 4.01
N ASP A 128 -5.15 1.04 5.33
CA ASP A 128 -4.57 0.00 6.15
C ASP A 128 -5.29 -0.22 7.48
N ALA A 129 -6.50 0.32 7.62
CA ALA A 129 -7.30 0.26 8.84
C ALA A 129 -6.51 0.71 10.09
N ASP A 130 -5.62 1.71 9.92
CA ASP A 130 -4.65 2.17 10.91
C ASP A 130 -3.78 1.03 11.44
N THR A 131 -2.94 0.47 10.56
CA THR A 131 -1.94 -0.54 10.95
C THR A 131 -0.96 0.06 11.96
N ILE A 132 -0.96 -0.47 13.18
CA ILE A 132 -0.16 0.02 14.31
C ILE A 132 1.17 -0.72 14.46
N PHE A 133 1.27 -1.95 13.95
CA PHE A 133 2.51 -2.75 13.89
C PHE A 133 2.39 -3.89 12.87
N ILE A 134 3.54 -4.52 12.53
CA ILE A 134 3.61 -5.72 11.71
C ILE A 134 4.42 -6.79 12.46
N ARG A 135 3.93 -8.02 12.50
CA ARG A 135 4.60 -9.18 13.14
C ARG A 135 4.98 -10.27 12.14
#